data_8490827940e4497a316ea0b086390a5e
#
_entry.id   8490827940e4497a316ea0b086390a5e
#
_cell.length_a   1.000
_cell.length_b   1.000
_cell.length_c   1.000
_cell.angle_alpha   90.00
_cell.angle_beta   90.00
_cell.angle_gamma   90.00
#
_symmetry.space_group_name_H-M   'P 1'
#
loop_
_entity.id
_entity.type
_entity.pdbx_description
1 polymer ?
#
loop_
_entity_poly.entity_id
_entity_poly.type
_entity_poly.pdbx_seq_one_letter_code
_entity_poly.pdbx_strand_id
1 'polypeptide(L)'
;MLDLVYPVDVAPVIGEPVSPARRRSGGRNLEELPVVDNTGLVIARATRKHCHTSPDKPLHPVVHMHIIDRFSNVLLQKRAADKDLFPGLWDTAVGGHVTYGESLEEALFREAAEELSFKDFNPRHLLTYIWESETQRELVSVYAAITSIRPTPDNEEVQEAKFWTDAEIMQAIGTGVLTPDFEDEYKMIKDSLFALL
;
A
#
# COMPACT_ATOMS: atom_id res chain seq x y z
N MET A 1 3.13 5.85 -16.07
CA MET A 1 2.71 4.58 -15.45
C MET A 1 3.93 3.69 -15.42
N LEU A 2 4.48 3.42 -14.24
CA LEU A 2 5.54 2.43 -14.07
C LEU A 2 4.84 1.10 -13.79
N ASP A 3 4.73 0.26 -14.80
CA ASP A 3 4.31 -1.12 -14.59
C ASP A 3 5.54 -1.94 -14.22
N LEU A 4 5.40 -2.90 -13.30
CA LEU A 4 6.47 -3.84 -13.01
C LEU A 4 6.79 -4.65 -14.27
N VAL A 5 8.05 -4.65 -14.68
CA VAL A 5 8.51 -5.38 -15.85
C VAL A 5 9.27 -6.62 -15.39
N TYR A 6 8.70 -7.79 -15.66
CA TYR A 6 9.36 -9.08 -15.43
C TYR A 6 10.14 -9.48 -16.68
N PRO A 7 11.39 -10.00 -16.55
CA PRO A 7 12.13 -10.52 -17.70
C PRO A 7 11.37 -11.64 -18.39
N VAL A 8 11.40 -11.66 -19.72
CA VAL A 8 10.62 -12.58 -20.58
C VAL A 8 11.00 -14.06 -20.38
N ASP A 9 12.15 -14.37 -19.79
CA ASP A 9 12.70 -15.72 -19.60
C ASP A 9 12.65 -16.27 -18.15
N VAL A 10 11.94 -15.64 -17.24
CA VAL A 10 11.67 -16.27 -15.95
C VAL A 10 10.47 -17.18 -16.13
N ALA A 11 10.74 -18.49 -16.34
CA ALA A 11 9.68 -19.49 -16.34
C ALA A 11 8.80 -19.26 -15.10
N PRO A 12 7.47 -19.17 -15.28
CA PRO A 12 6.58 -19.06 -14.15
C PRO A 12 6.84 -20.28 -13.26
N VAL A 13 7.17 -20.07 -12.00
CA VAL A 13 7.04 -21.13 -11.01
C VAL A 13 5.55 -21.39 -10.94
N ILE A 14 5.11 -22.42 -11.66
CA ILE A 14 3.72 -22.91 -11.60
C ILE A 14 3.55 -23.50 -10.21
N GLY A 15 3.26 -22.64 -9.25
CA GLY A 15 2.63 -23.03 -8.01
C GLY A 15 1.14 -23.10 -8.30
N GLU A 16 0.49 -24.21 -7.91
CA GLU A 16 -0.97 -24.34 -7.99
C GLU A 16 -1.64 -23.09 -7.41
N PRO A 17 -2.84 -22.69 -7.96
CA PRO A 17 -3.57 -21.54 -7.44
C PRO A 17 -3.86 -21.77 -5.95
N VAL A 18 -3.13 -21.08 -5.10
CA VAL A 18 -3.35 -21.11 -3.65
C VAL A 18 -4.70 -20.40 -3.44
N SER A 19 -5.72 -21.19 -3.08
CA SER A 19 -6.96 -20.70 -2.53
C SER A 19 -6.66 -19.62 -1.48
N PRO A 20 -7.45 -18.53 -1.37
CA PRO A 20 -7.23 -17.47 -0.39
C PRO A 20 -7.41 -18.02 1.03
N ALA A 21 -6.39 -18.72 1.52
CA ALA A 21 -6.31 -19.15 2.89
C ALA A 21 -5.91 -17.92 3.72
N ARG A 22 -6.72 -17.57 4.73
CA ARG A 22 -6.42 -16.59 5.77
C ARG A 22 -4.95 -16.70 6.19
N ARG A 23 -4.14 -15.73 5.78
CA ARG A 23 -2.71 -15.70 6.11
C ARG A 23 -2.54 -15.40 7.59
N ARG A 24 -2.07 -16.38 8.37
CA ARG A 24 -1.64 -16.16 9.76
C ARG A 24 -0.33 -15.37 9.74
N SER A 25 -0.08 -14.51 10.75
CA SER A 25 1.09 -13.63 10.87
C SER A 25 2.46 -14.29 10.62
N GLY A 26 2.60 -15.59 10.86
CA GLY A 26 3.81 -16.35 10.54
C GLY A 26 4.04 -16.62 9.04
N GLY A 27 3.03 -16.50 8.19
CA GLY A 27 3.14 -16.69 6.73
C GLY A 27 3.69 -15.46 6.00
N ARG A 28 3.46 -14.26 6.51
CA ARG A 28 3.89 -13.00 5.86
C ARG A 28 5.41 -12.86 5.76
N ASN A 29 6.16 -13.30 6.75
CA ASN A 29 7.63 -13.24 6.74
C ASN A 29 8.28 -14.09 5.64
N LEU A 30 7.57 -15.11 5.13
CA LEU A 30 8.01 -15.99 4.05
C LEU A 30 7.45 -15.57 2.68
N GLU A 31 6.61 -14.54 2.63
CA GLU A 31 6.11 -13.96 1.40
C GLU A 31 7.29 -13.50 0.52
N GLU A 32 7.30 -13.91 -0.74
CA GLU A 32 8.31 -13.46 -1.71
C GLU A 32 7.84 -12.18 -2.39
N LEU A 33 8.68 -11.17 -2.36
CA LEU A 33 8.48 -9.87 -3.01
C LEU A 33 9.43 -9.75 -4.20
N PRO A 34 9.04 -9.07 -5.30
CA PRO A 34 9.98 -8.71 -6.34
C PRO A 34 10.97 -7.66 -5.81
N VAL A 35 12.24 -7.82 -6.13
CA VAL A 35 13.25 -6.78 -5.96
C VAL A 35 13.40 -6.07 -7.29
N VAL A 36 13.28 -4.75 -7.27
CA VAL A 36 13.26 -3.94 -8.49
C VAL A 36 14.43 -2.94 -8.53
N ASP A 37 14.77 -2.48 -9.71
CA ASP A 37 15.61 -1.29 -9.87
C ASP A 37 14.76 0.00 -9.80
N ASN A 38 15.41 1.16 -9.91
CA ASN A 38 14.72 2.46 -9.81
C ASN A 38 13.73 2.73 -10.96
N THR A 39 13.70 1.88 -11.99
CA THR A 39 12.75 1.97 -13.11
C THR A 39 11.55 1.03 -12.96
N GLY A 40 11.51 0.23 -11.88
CA GLY A 40 10.48 -0.79 -11.67
C GLY A 40 10.77 -2.12 -12.38
N LEU A 41 11.95 -2.28 -13.03
CA LEU A 41 12.35 -3.55 -13.61
C LEU A 41 12.64 -4.56 -12.50
N VAL A 42 12.00 -5.72 -12.54
CA VAL A 42 12.26 -6.81 -11.59
C VAL A 42 13.62 -7.43 -11.90
N ILE A 43 14.55 -7.34 -10.95
CA ILE A 43 15.94 -7.82 -11.07
C ILE A 43 16.22 -9.05 -10.18
N ALA A 44 15.39 -9.29 -9.16
CA ALA A 44 15.50 -10.41 -8.24
C ALA A 44 14.17 -10.64 -7.51
N ARG A 45 14.17 -11.61 -6.59
CA ARG A 45 13.12 -11.80 -5.58
C ARG A 45 13.75 -12.03 -4.22
N ALA A 46 13.06 -11.62 -3.16
CA ALA A 46 13.49 -11.81 -1.79
C ALA A 46 12.28 -12.02 -0.88
N THR A 47 12.50 -12.64 0.28
CA THR A 47 11.43 -12.72 1.28
C THR A 47 11.13 -11.33 1.85
N ARG A 48 9.88 -11.08 2.21
CA ARG A 48 9.49 -9.83 2.90
C ARG A 48 10.40 -9.55 4.11
N LYS A 49 10.69 -10.58 4.92
CA LYS A 49 11.63 -10.44 6.03
C LYS A 49 12.98 -9.89 5.59
N HIS A 50 13.55 -10.41 4.50
CA HIS A 50 14.83 -9.94 3.98
C HIS A 50 14.74 -8.47 3.54
N CYS A 51 13.71 -8.09 2.80
CA CYS A 51 13.51 -6.70 2.37
C CYS A 51 13.45 -5.70 3.54
N HIS A 52 12.90 -6.12 4.68
CA HIS A 52 12.70 -5.26 5.86
C HIS A 52 13.82 -5.31 6.90
N THR A 53 14.76 -6.27 6.80
CA THR A 53 15.83 -6.43 7.82
C THR A 53 17.24 -6.42 7.26
N SER A 54 17.39 -6.49 5.93
CA SER A 54 18.70 -6.46 5.29
C SER A 54 19.29 -5.03 5.33
N PRO A 55 20.60 -4.88 5.66
CA PRO A 55 21.28 -3.60 5.57
C PRO A 55 21.29 -3.01 4.16
N ASP A 56 21.18 -3.85 3.13
CA ASP A 56 21.17 -3.42 1.72
C ASP A 56 19.82 -2.82 1.30
N LYS A 57 18.80 -2.96 2.14
CA LYS A 57 17.43 -2.44 1.90
C LYS A 57 16.97 -2.67 0.45
N PRO A 58 16.74 -3.93 -0.01
CA PRO A 58 16.33 -4.18 -1.38
C PRO A 58 15.08 -3.38 -1.74
N LEU A 59 15.15 -2.63 -2.85
CA LEU A 59 14.01 -1.86 -3.33
C LEU A 59 12.90 -2.82 -3.77
N HIS A 60 11.73 -2.72 -3.19
CA HIS A 60 10.58 -3.57 -3.48
C HIS A 60 9.31 -2.73 -3.66
N PRO A 61 8.39 -3.14 -4.56
CA PRO A 61 7.20 -2.35 -4.86
C PRO A 61 6.12 -2.52 -3.79
N VAL A 62 5.43 -1.42 -3.52
CA VAL A 62 4.22 -1.35 -2.72
C VAL A 62 3.16 -0.52 -3.46
N VAL A 63 1.90 -0.77 -3.14
CA VAL A 63 0.77 0.01 -3.63
C VAL A 63 0.11 0.75 -2.48
N HIS A 64 -0.20 2.03 -2.70
CA HIS A 64 -1.01 2.84 -1.80
C HIS A 64 -2.26 3.32 -2.53
N MET A 65 -3.40 3.39 -1.84
CA MET A 65 -4.61 3.98 -2.39
C MET A 65 -5.26 4.96 -1.42
N HIS A 66 -5.46 6.18 -1.91
CA HIS A 66 -6.28 7.18 -1.24
C HIS A 66 -7.72 7.08 -1.74
N ILE A 67 -8.67 7.02 -0.83
CA ILE A 67 -10.09 6.96 -1.16
C ILE A 67 -10.73 8.27 -0.72
N ILE A 68 -11.39 8.96 -1.66
CA ILE A 68 -12.11 10.21 -1.38
C ILE A 68 -13.60 10.06 -1.63
N ASP A 69 -14.41 10.77 -0.84
CA ASP A 69 -15.83 10.90 -1.10
C ASP A 69 -16.15 12.17 -1.93
N ARG A 70 -17.41 12.30 -2.35
CA ARG A 70 -17.89 13.46 -3.12
C ARG A 70 -17.86 14.78 -2.35
N PHE A 71 -17.56 14.77 -1.06
CA PHE A 71 -17.47 15.95 -0.19
C PHE A 71 -16.03 16.34 0.10
N SER A 72 -15.07 15.78 -0.65
CA SER A 72 -13.63 15.98 -0.47
C SER A 72 -13.10 15.50 0.88
N ASN A 73 -13.74 14.50 1.50
CA ASN A 73 -13.16 13.85 2.65
C ASN A 73 -12.30 12.65 2.21
N VAL A 74 -11.18 12.46 2.88
CA VAL A 74 -10.20 11.39 2.61
C VAL A 74 -10.40 10.29 3.64
N LEU A 75 -10.55 9.04 3.17
CA LEU A 75 -10.61 7.89 4.04
C LEU A 75 -9.20 7.56 4.55
N LEU A 76 -9.03 7.50 5.86
CA LEU A 76 -7.83 6.98 6.50
C LEU A 76 -8.17 5.70 7.25
N GLN A 77 -7.20 4.77 7.32
CA GLN A 77 -7.27 3.60 8.17
C GLN A 77 -6.42 3.77 9.43
N LYS A 78 -6.90 3.25 10.54
CA LYS A 78 -6.12 3.13 11.77
C LYS A 78 -5.48 1.76 11.81
N ARG A 79 -4.17 1.73 11.82
CA ARG A 79 -3.37 0.49 11.85
C ARG A 79 -3.66 -0.31 13.11
N ALA A 80 -3.72 -1.63 12.99
CA ALA A 80 -3.90 -2.51 14.14
C ALA A 80 -2.76 -2.35 15.16
N ALA A 81 -3.06 -2.57 16.43
CA ALA A 81 -2.10 -2.37 17.53
C ALA A 81 -0.95 -3.39 17.55
N ASP A 82 -1.07 -4.48 16.79
CA ASP A 82 -0.06 -5.56 16.66
C ASP A 82 0.78 -5.45 15.38
N LYS A 83 0.66 -4.35 14.61
CA LYS A 83 1.51 -4.11 13.45
C LYS A 83 2.94 -3.83 13.88
N ASP A 84 3.91 -4.36 13.12
CA ASP A 84 5.35 -4.20 13.39
C ASP A 84 5.82 -2.73 13.31
N LEU A 85 5.23 -1.95 12.38
CA LEU A 85 5.55 -0.55 12.15
C LEU A 85 4.33 0.33 12.43
N PHE A 86 4.54 1.43 13.15
CA PHE A 86 3.54 2.47 13.42
C PHE A 86 2.19 1.94 13.94
N PRO A 87 2.16 1.05 14.98
CA PRO A 87 0.93 0.50 15.52
C PRO A 87 0.00 1.61 16.03
N GLY A 88 -1.29 1.52 15.68
CA GLY A 88 -2.31 2.45 16.15
C GLY A 88 -2.29 3.85 15.56
N LEU A 89 -1.38 4.16 14.62
CA LEU A 89 -1.40 5.42 13.88
C LEU A 89 -2.40 5.34 12.70
N TRP A 90 -2.81 6.51 12.23
CA TRP A 90 -3.63 6.65 11.05
C TRP A 90 -2.75 6.71 9.79
N ASP A 91 -3.21 6.07 8.74
CA ASP A 91 -2.46 5.83 7.51
C ASP A 91 -3.36 5.96 6.28
N THR A 92 -2.78 5.84 5.08
CA THR A 92 -3.53 5.78 3.83
C THR A 92 -4.62 4.70 3.87
N ALA A 93 -5.67 4.86 3.06
CA ALA A 93 -6.82 3.97 3.12
C ALA A 93 -6.47 2.50 2.84
N VAL A 94 -5.57 2.25 1.89
CA VAL A 94 -5.06 0.91 1.55
C VAL A 94 -3.55 0.99 1.32
N GLY A 95 -2.80 0.04 1.89
CA GLY A 95 -1.37 -0.03 1.70
C GLY A 95 -0.85 -1.46 1.80
N GLY A 96 -0.13 -1.94 0.77
CA GLY A 96 0.39 -3.29 0.80
C GLY A 96 1.50 -3.59 -0.18
N HIS A 97 2.18 -4.72 0.06
CA HIS A 97 3.27 -5.18 -0.77
C HIS A 97 2.75 -5.89 -2.02
N VAL A 98 3.50 -5.76 -3.10
CA VAL A 98 3.27 -6.54 -4.31
C VAL A 98 3.96 -7.89 -4.15
N THR A 99 3.20 -8.97 -4.25
CA THR A 99 3.74 -10.34 -4.18
C THR A 99 4.49 -10.66 -5.50
N TYR A 100 5.54 -11.46 -5.43
CA TYR A 100 6.28 -11.84 -6.64
C TYR A 100 5.38 -12.53 -7.67
N GLY A 101 5.38 -12.00 -8.90
CA GLY A 101 4.50 -12.46 -9.99
C GLY A 101 3.15 -11.75 -10.09
N GLU A 102 2.82 -10.91 -9.12
CA GLU A 102 1.61 -10.08 -9.12
C GLU A 102 1.88 -8.75 -9.83
N SER A 103 0.90 -8.21 -10.55
CA SER A 103 0.94 -6.85 -11.06
C SER A 103 0.57 -5.83 -9.97
N LEU A 104 0.87 -4.55 -10.19
CA LEU A 104 0.48 -3.47 -9.27
C LEU A 104 -1.05 -3.41 -9.09
N GLU A 105 -1.80 -3.61 -10.17
CA GLU A 105 -3.27 -3.57 -10.13
C GLU A 105 -3.84 -4.76 -9.34
N GLU A 106 -3.34 -5.98 -9.57
CA GLU A 106 -3.75 -7.16 -8.80
C GLU A 106 -3.47 -6.99 -7.31
N ALA A 107 -2.28 -6.48 -6.94
CA ALA A 107 -1.94 -6.17 -5.55
C ALA A 107 -2.91 -5.14 -4.95
N LEU A 108 -3.20 -4.06 -5.68
CA LEU A 108 -4.11 -3.01 -5.23
C LEU A 108 -5.52 -3.54 -4.93
N PHE A 109 -6.09 -4.34 -5.84
CA PHE A 109 -7.43 -4.93 -5.64
C PHE A 109 -7.44 -5.95 -4.51
N ARG A 110 -6.38 -6.75 -4.37
CA ARG A 110 -6.24 -7.72 -3.27
C ARG A 110 -6.18 -7.01 -1.92
N GLU A 111 -5.28 -6.02 -1.76
CA GLU A 111 -5.12 -5.28 -0.50
C GLU A 111 -6.41 -4.52 -0.13
N ALA A 112 -7.05 -3.86 -1.09
CA ALA A 112 -8.33 -3.17 -0.85
C ALA A 112 -9.43 -4.13 -0.38
N ALA A 113 -9.46 -5.35 -0.91
CA ALA A 113 -10.41 -6.37 -0.49
C ALA A 113 -10.07 -6.95 0.89
N GLU A 114 -8.79 -7.17 1.20
CA GLU A 114 -8.31 -7.72 2.46
C GLU A 114 -8.48 -6.70 3.61
N GLU A 115 -8.08 -5.45 3.42
CA GLU A 115 -8.08 -4.43 4.46
C GLU A 115 -9.47 -3.79 4.70
N LEU A 116 -10.21 -3.51 3.62
CA LEU A 116 -11.43 -2.71 3.69
C LEU A 116 -12.67 -3.40 3.12
N SER A 117 -12.58 -4.66 2.70
CA SER A 117 -13.64 -5.34 1.94
C SER A 117 -14.13 -4.53 0.71
N PHE A 118 -13.26 -3.66 0.17
CA PHE A 118 -13.56 -2.76 -0.92
C PHE A 118 -13.13 -3.36 -2.26
N LYS A 119 -14.09 -3.66 -3.16
CA LYS A 119 -13.86 -4.44 -4.38
C LYS A 119 -14.31 -3.75 -5.66
N ASP A 120 -15.22 -2.79 -5.56
CA ASP A 120 -15.81 -2.11 -6.71
C ASP A 120 -15.37 -0.66 -6.75
N PHE A 121 -14.27 -0.41 -7.47
CA PHE A 121 -13.68 0.91 -7.63
C PHE A 121 -12.90 1.02 -8.94
N ASN A 122 -12.66 2.23 -9.39
CA ASN A 122 -11.85 2.53 -10.57
C ASN A 122 -10.61 3.32 -10.14
N PRO A 123 -9.45 2.67 -10.03
CA PRO A 123 -8.24 3.32 -9.54
C PRO A 123 -7.68 4.30 -10.56
N ARG A 124 -7.21 5.45 -10.08
CA ARG A 124 -6.48 6.45 -10.85
C ARG A 124 -5.07 6.54 -10.30
N HIS A 125 -4.08 6.21 -11.11
CA HIS A 125 -2.68 6.40 -10.74
C HIS A 125 -2.38 7.90 -10.59
N LEU A 126 -1.77 8.28 -9.47
CA LEU A 126 -1.37 9.67 -9.18
C LEU A 126 0.11 9.89 -9.44
N LEU A 127 0.97 9.12 -8.78
CA LEU A 127 2.42 9.19 -8.93
C LEU A 127 3.09 7.89 -8.47
N THR A 128 4.38 7.74 -8.79
CA THR A 128 5.25 6.71 -8.23
C THR A 128 6.52 7.39 -7.69
N TYR A 129 6.96 7.01 -6.49
CA TYR A 129 8.14 7.56 -5.86
C TYR A 129 8.89 6.49 -5.06
N ILE A 130 10.14 6.78 -4.70
CA ILE A 130 10.91 5.92 -3.80
C ILE A 130 10.83 6.51 -2.41
N TRP A 131 10.33 5.70 -1.47
CA TRP A 131 10.37 5.99 -0.06
C TRP A 131 11.50 5.19 0.60
N GLU A 132 12.23 5.81 1.54
CA GLU A 132 13.31 5.15 2.24
C GLU A 132 13.29 5.53 3.73
N SER A 133 13.38 4.50 4.58
CA SER A 133 13.56 4.62 6.02
C SER A 133 14.91 4.05 6.47
N GLU A 134 15.13 3.98 7.77
CA GLU A 134 16.31 3.32 8.32
C GLU A 134 16.38 1.83 7.98
N THR A 135 15.24 1.15 7.83
CA THR A 135 15.16 -0.30 7.70
C THR A 135 14.71 -0.80 6.35
N GLN A 136 14.03 0.01 5.53
CA GLN A 136 13.45 -0.45 4.26
C GLN A 136 13.47 0.64 3.19
N ARG A 137 13.33 0.21 1.95
CA ARG A 137 13.27 1.06 0.76
C ARG A 137 12.19 0.54 -0.19
N GLU A 138 11.22 1.38 -0.51
CA GLU A 138 10.00 0.99 -1.22
C GLU A 138 9.81 1.82 -2.49
N LEU A 139 9.42 1.17 -3.59
CA LEU A 139 8.91 1.82 -4.80
C LEU A 139 7.39 1.93 -4.66
N VAL A 140 6.92 3.06 -4.18
CA VAL A 140 5.53 3.31 -3.86
C VAL A 140 4.77 3.76 -5.10
N SER A 141 3.76 2.98 -5.51
CA SER A 141 2.81 3.36 -6.58
C SER A 141 1.51 3.81 -5.94
N VAL A 142 1.21 5.12 -6.06
CA VAL A 142 0.07 5.77 -5.41
C VAL A 142 -1.10 5.87 -6.35
N TYR A 143 -2.24 5.40 -5.88
CA TYR A 143 -3.52 5.45 -6.58
C TYR A 143 -4.56 6.23 -5.78
N ALA A 144 -5.62 6.66 -6.48
CA ALA A 144 -6.80 7.22 -5.85
C ALA A 144 -8.07 6.58 -6.39
N ALA A 145 -9.10 6.51 -5.55
CA ALA A 145 -10.45 6.10 -5.94
C ALA A 145 -11.49 7.04 -5.33
N ILE A 146 -12.56 7.34 -6.10
CA ILE A 146 -13.72 8.08 -5.60
C ILE A 146 -14.77 7.08 -5.18
N THR A 147 -15.37 7.25 -3.99
CA THR A 147 -16.42 6.36 -3.51
C THR A 147 -17.66 7.12 -3.05
N SER A 148 -18.82 6.48 -3.22
CA SER A 148 -20.08 6.90 -2.60
C SER A 148 -20.51 5.99 -1.44
N ILE A 149 -19.77 4.92 -1.19
CA ILE A 149 -20.01 3.97 -0.11
C ILE A 149 -18.96 4.13 1.00
N ARG A 150 -19.25 3.62 2.18
CA ARG A 150 -18.27 3.55 3.28
C ARG A 150 -17.65 2.15 3.27
N PRO A 151 -16.36 2.00 2.90
CA PRO A 151 -15.68 0.72 3.01
C PRO A 151 -15.69 0.21 4.46
N THR A 152 -15.75 -1.10 4.61
CA THR A 152 -15.81 -1.75 5.93
C THR A 152 -14.43 -2.31 6.27
N PRO A 153 -13.80 -1.88 7.38
CA PRO A 153 -12.51 -2.39 7.81
C PRO A 153 -12.56 -3.90 8.07
N ASP A 154 -11.48 -4.61 7.72
CA ASP A 154 -11.19 -5.92 8.29
C ASP A 154 -10.51 -5.70 9.65
N ASN A 155 -11.18 -6.10 10.74
CA ASN A 155 -10.69 -5.85 12.08
C ASN A 155 -9.41 -6.65 12.45
N GLU A 156 -8.94 -7.55 11.60
CA GLU A 156 -7.67 -8.27 11.81
C GLU A 156 -6.45 -7.39 11.44
N GLU A 157 -6.58 -6.50 10.44
CA GLU A 157 -5.46 -5.66 9.95
C GLU A 157 -5.71 -4.17 10.16
N VAL A 158 -6.96 -3.75 10.09
CA VAL A 158 -7.40 -2.38 10.20
C VAL A 158 -8.32 -2.24 11.42
N GLN A 159 -7.89 -1.47 12.41
CA GLN A 159 -8.67 -1.26 13.64
C GLN A 159 -9.90 -0.39 13.39
N GLU A 160 -9.77 0.63 12.56
CA GLU A 160 -10.80 1.62 12.26
C GLU A 160 -10.56 2.23 10.88
N ALA A 161 -11.62 2.62 10.17
CA ALA A 161 -11.54 3.47 8.99
C ALA A 161 -12.51 4.65 9.13
N LYS A 162 -12.03 5.86 8.87
CA LYS A 162 -12.79 7.10 9.04
C LYS A 162 -12.45 8.09 7.94
N PHE A 163 -13.48 8.80 7.45
CA PHE A 163 -13.28 9.95 6.58
C PHE A 163 -12.82 11.18 7.39
N TRP A 164 -11.77 11.80 6.91
CA TRP A 164 -11.17 13.01 7.47
C TRP A 164 -11.29 14.16 6.46
N THR A 165 -11.56 15.34 6.94
CA THR A 165 -11.43 16.55 6.11
C THR A 165 -9.96 16.91 5.91
N ASP A 166 -9.64 17.65 4.82
CA ASP A 166 -8.29 18.18 4.63
C ASP A 166 -7.80 18.99 5.86
N ALA A 167 -8.67 19.78 6.47
CA ALA A 167 -8.32 20.57 7.65
C ALA A 167 -7.94 19.69 8.85
N GLU A 168 -8.64 18.58 9.09
CA GLU A 168 -8.28 17.62 10.16
C GLU A 168 -6.93 16.97 9.88
N ILE A 169 -6.67 16.54 8.64
CA ILE A 169 -5.39 15.95 8.25
C ILE A 169 -4.26 16.96 8.43
N MET A 170 -4.42 18.19 7.91
CA MET A 170 -3.40 19.24 8.02
C MET A 170 -3.10 19.63 9.48
N GLN A 171 -4.09 19.56 10.38
CA GLN A 171 -3.88 19.78 11.82
C GLN A 171 -3.18 18.61 12.50
N ALA A 172 -3.34 17.39 11.99
CA ALA A 172 -2.74 16.18 12.57
C ALA A 172 -1.28 15.98 12.13
N ILE A 173 -0.85 16.56 11.00
CA ILE A 173 0.53 16.48 10.51
C ILE A 173 1.52 16.98 11.58
N GLY A 174 2.55 16.18 11.86
CA GLY A 174 3.61 16.48 12.83
C GLY A 174 3.21 16.28 14.29
N THR A 175 2.00 15.76 14.57
CA THR A 175 1.53 15.51 15.95
C THR A 175 1.77 14.08 16.43
N GLY A 176 2.21 13.17 15.53
CA GLY A 176 2.39 11.75 15.84
C GLY A 176 1.09 10.95 15.82
N VAL A 177 0.02 11.48 15.23
CA VAL A 177 -1.27 10.80 15.01
C VAL A 177 -1.26 10.04 13.69
N LEU A 178 -0.56 10.56 12.70
CA LEU A 178 -0.43 10.00 11.34
C LEU A 178 0.90 9.27 11.20
N THR A 179 0.98 8.32 10.26
CA THR A 179 2.26 7.70 9.92
C THR A 179 3.15 8.71 9.16
N PRO A 180 4.48 8.67 9.33
CA PRO A 180 5.39 9.64 8.69
C PRO A 180 5.35 9.57 7.17
N ASP A 181 5.23 8.37 6.60
CA ASP A 181 5.10 8.13 5.17
C ASP A 181 3.80 8.73 4.61
N PHE A 182 2.66 8.55 5.30
CA PHE A 182 1.41 9.20 4.93
C PHE A 182 1.52 10.74 4.96
N GLU A 183 2.15 11.30 6.00
CA GLU A 183 2.29 12.76 6.11
C GLU A 183 3.05 13.36 4.92
N ASP A 184 4.11 12.68 4.48
CA ASP A 184 4.91 13.13 3.35
C ASP A 184 4.20 12.87 2.01
N GLU A 185 3.58 11.69 1.85
CA GLU A 185 2.82 11.35 0.65
C GLU A 185 1.63 12.29 0.45
N TYR A 186 0.87 12.57 1.51
CA TYR A 186 -0.30 13.46 1.42
C TYR A 186 0.06 14.86 0.91
N LYS A 187 1.19 15.41 1.35
CA LYS A 187 1.70 16.70 0.85
C LYS A 187 1.99 16.68 -0.65
N MET A 188 2.48 15.55 -1.17
CA MET A 188 2.80 15.39 -2.59
C MET A 188 1.55 15.25 -3.47
N ILE A 189 0.52 14.54 -2.98
CA ILE A 189 -0.62 14.14 -3.80
C ILE A 189 -1.86 15.02 -3.64
N LYS A 190 -1.96 15.80 -2.59
CA LYS A 190 -3.17 16.52 -2.18
C LYS A 190 -3.87 17.24 -3.33
N ASP A 191 -3.14 18.05 -4.10
CA ASP A 191 -3.72 18.83 -5.19
C ASP A 191 -4.23 17.92 -6.32
N SER A 192 -3.48 16.88 -6.67
CA SER A 192 -3.88 15.90 -7.68
C SER A 192 -5.06 15.03 -7.22
N LEU A 193 -5.13 14.72 -5.92
CA LEU A 193 -6.20 13.95 -5.32
C LEU A 193 -7.54 14.71 -5.42
N PHE A 194 -7.57 15.97 -5.02
CA PHE A 194 -8.78 16.79 -5.07
C PHE A 194 -9.16 17.23 -6.49
N ALA A 195 -8.22 17.26 -7.42
CA ALA A 195 -8.52 17.53 -8.84
C ALA A 195 -9.30 16.38 -9.52
N LEU A 196 -9.54 15.25 -8.85
CA LEU A 196 -10.35 14.15 -9.37
C LEU A 196 -11.86 14.40 -9.21
N LEU A 197 -12.26 15.32 -8.34
CA LEU A 197 -13.67 15.68 -8.07
C LEU A 197 -14.17 16.79 -9.01
#